data_b8a2a31ca7aa11d2e5e6a691070e70b4
#
_entry.id   b8a2a31ca7aa11d2e5e6a691070e70b4
#
_cell.length_a   1.000
_cell.length_b   1.000
_cell.length_c   1.000
_cell.angle_alpha   90.00
_cell.angle_beta   90.00
_cell.angle_gamma   90.00
#
_symmetry.space_group_name_H-M   'P 1'
#
loop_
_entity.id
_entity.type
_entity.pdbx_description
1 polymer ?
#
loop_
_entity_poly.entity_id
_entity_poly.type
_entity_poly.pdbx_seq_one_letter_code
_entity_poly.pdbx_strand_id
1 'polypeptide(L)'
;HKDWYLAYRKYEWALYYYLNGDYPLALSALDIAINNYGAELDVVLGNALLLKGKIYDILGDRKTAVKLYRDCIRLDNFTHAMENAEQYIVTSFVRERVD
;
A
#
# COMPACT_ATOMS: atom_id res chain seq x y z
N HIS A 1 -10.92 -13.65 13.84
CA HIS A 1 -11.73 -13.49 12.63
C HIS A 1 -11.49 -12.13 11.99
N LYS A 2 -11.04 -12.12 10.76
CA LYS A 2 -10.74 -10.88 10.04
C LYS A 2 -11.92 -10.50 9.15
N ASP A 3 -12.20 -9.21 9.08
CA ASP A 3 -13.29 -8.68 8.26
C ASP A 3 -12.74 -8.26 6.90
N TRP A 4 -12.86 -9.16 5.91
CA TRP A 4 -12.35 -8.89 4.56
C TRP A 4 -13.07 -7.72 3.88
N TYR A 5 -14.35 -7.55 4.16
CA TYR A 5 -15.13 -6.49 3.55
C TYR A 5 -14.67 -5.12 4.08
N LEU A 6 -14.38 -5.05 5.37
CA LEU A 6 -13.83 -3.84 5.97
C LEU A 6 -12.45 -3.54 5.37
N ALA A 7 -11.61 -4.56 5.20
CA ALA A 7 -10.28 -4.38 4.59
C ALA A 7 -10.39 -3.79 3.18
N TYR A 8 -11.28 -4.34 2.35
CA TYR A 8 -11.51 -3.86 0.99
C TYR A 8 -12.00 -2.41 0.99
N ARG A 9 -13.00 -2.09 1.80
CA ARG A 9 -13.55 -0.74 1.88
C ARG A 9 -12.54 0.28 2.37
N LYS A 10 -11.75 -0.07 3.38
CA LYS A 10 -10.73 0.83 3.91
C LYS A 10 -9.61 1.06 2.90
N TYR A 11 -9.26 0.05 2.12
CA TYR A 11 -8.30 0.22 1.04
C TYR A 11 -8.83 1.23 0.00
N GLU A 12 -10.10 1.12 -0.39
CA GLU A 12 -10.69 2.08 -1.32
C GLU A 12 -10.71 3.50 -0.76
N TRP A 13 -11.03 3.66 0.54
CA TRP A 13 -10.94 4.97 1.19
C TRP A 13 -9.52 5.51 1.20
N ALA A 14 -8.54 4.63 1.42
CA ALA A 14 -7.14 5.01 1.39
C ALA A 14 -6.74 5.56 0.02
N LEU A 15 -7.20 4.92 -1.07
CA LEU A 15 -6.96 5.42 -2.43
C LEU A 15 -7.55 6.82 -2.61
N TYR A 16 -8.77 7.05 -2.13
CA TYR A 16 -9.41 8.35 -2.21
C TYR A 16 -8.59 9.42 -1.48
N TYR A 17 -8.18 9.14 -0.23
CA TYR A 17 -7.36 10.08 0.53
C TYR A 17 -6.01 10.32 -0.14
N TYR A 18 -5.40 9.27 -0.67
CA TYR A 18 -4.13 9.38 -1.38
C TYR A 18 -4.25 10.29 -2.59
N LEU A 19 -5.30 10.13 -3.39
CA LEU A 19 -5.52 10.95 -4.57
C LEU A 19 -5.72 12.42 -4.21
N ASN A 20 -6.29 12.70 -3.04
CA ASN A 20 -6.48 14.06 -2.55
C ASN A 20 -5.26 14.62 -1.80
N GLY A 21 -4.18 13.84 -1.70
CA GLY A 21 -2.98 14.26 -1.00
C GLY A 21 -3.08 14.22 0.52
N ASP A 22 -4.13 13.59 1.06
CA ASP A 22 -4.31 13.46 2.50
C ASP A 22 -3.63 12.18 3.00
N TYR A 23 -2.31 12.23 3.11
CA TYR A 23 -1.53 11.05 3.45
C TYR A 23 -1.77 10.53 4.88
N PRO A 24 -1.94 11.38 5.91
CA PRO A 24 -2.26 10.85 7.24
C PRO A 24 -3.54 10.02 7.28
N LEU A 25 -4.62 10.48 6.64
CA LEU A 25 -5.86 9.73 6.58
C LEU A 25 -5.70 8.46 5.74
N ALA A 26 -4.95 8.54 4.63
CA ALA A 26 -4.67 7.38 3.81
C ALA A 26 -3.93 6.31 4.62
N LEU A 27 -2.90 6.69 5.37
CA LEU A 27 -2.14 5.76 6.20
C LEU A 27 -3.02 5.12 7.28
N SER A 28 -3.89 5.89 7.93
CA SER A 28 -4.81 5.36 8.93
C SER A 28 -5.76 4.31 8.33
N ALA A 29 -6.30 4.60 7.15
CA ALA A 29 -7.20 3.66 6.46
C ALA A 29 -6.44 2.40 6.03
N LEU A 30 -5.21 2.53 5.57
CA LEU A 30 -4.38 1.38 5.17
C LEU A 30 -4.06 0.48 6.36
N ASP A 31 -3.79 1.06 7.53
CA ASP A 31 -3.51 0.27 8.72
C ASP A 31 -4.73 -0.57 9.11
N ILE A 32 -5.94 -0.01 9.01
CA ILE A 32 -7.16 -0.77 9.25
C ILE A 32 -7.32 -1.88 8.22
N ALA A 33 -7.07 -1.58 6.93
CA ALA A 33 -7.17 -2.58 5.87
C ALA A 33 -6.21 -3.75 6.11
N ILE A 34 -4.95 -3.44 6.44
CA ILE A 34 -3.91 -4.45 6.66
C ILE A 34 -4.26 -5.32 7.88
N ASN A 35 -4.76 -4.70 8.96
CA ASN A 35 -5.10 -5.43 10.19
C ASN A 35 -6.34 -6.31 10.03
N ASN A 36 -7.18 -6.07 9.05
CA ASN A 36 -8.41 -6.83 8.81
C ASN A 36 -8.32 -7.74 7.58
N TYR A 37 -7.10 -7.93 7.08
CA TYR A 37 -6.86 -8.80 5.94
C TYR A 37 -7.26 -10.25 6.24
N GLY A 38 -7.83 -10.92 5.24
CA GLY A 38 -8.11 -12.36 5.26
C GLY A 38 -7.28 -13.06 4.20
N ALA A 39 -6.99 -14.36 4.39
CA ALA A 39 -6.07 -15.10 3.53
C ALA A 39 -6.49 -15.09 2.05
N GLU A 40 -7.77 -15.11 1.76
CA GLU A 40 -8.30 -15.07 0.41
C GLU A 40 -8.20 -13.71 -0.27
N LEU A 41 -7.72 -12.69 0.44
CA LEU A 41 -7.62 -11.33 -0.06
C LEU A 41 -6.18 -10.84 -0.16
N ASP A 42 -5.27 -11.74 -0.51
CA ASP A 42 -3.86 -11.39 -0.67
C ASP A 42 -3.65 -10.21 -1.63
N VAL A 43 -4.52 -10.08 -2.64
CA VAL A 43 -4.45 -8.95 -3.58
C VAL A 43 -4.68 -7.62 -2.85
N VAL A 44 -5.67 -7.57 -1.95
CA VAL A 44 -5.94 -6.36 -1.17
C VAL A 44 -4.78 -6.05 -0.25
N LEU A 45 -4.25 -7.05 0.44
CA LEU A 45 -3.09 -6.87 1.32
C LEU A 45 -1.87 -6.37 0.54
N GLY A 46 -1.58 -7.00 -0.61
CA GLY A 46 -0.47 -6.59 -1.46
C GLY A 46 -0.60 -5.15 -1.92
N ASN A 47 -1.80 -4.77 -2.40
CA ASN A 47 -2.05 -3.41 -2.85
C ASN A 47 -1.98 -2.40 -1.69
N ALA A 48 -2.44 -2.78 -0.49
CA ALA A 48 -2.39 -1.91 0.68
C ALA A 48 -0.93 -1.67 1.11
N LEU A 49 -0.12 -2.71 1.16
CA LEU A 49 1.30 -2.60 1.49
C LEU A 49 2.04 -1.76 0.45
N LEU A 50 1.76 -1.97 -0.83
CA LEU A 50 2.36 -1.18 -1.91
C LEU A 50 2.00 0.30 -1.77
N LEU A 51 0.73 0.61 -1.59
CA LEU A 51 0.29 2.00 -1.46
C LEU A 51 0.91 2.67 -0.24
N LYS A 52 0.98 1.96 0.88
CA LYS A 52 1.62 2.46 2.09
C LYS A 52 3.10 2.78 1.83
N GLY A 53 3.81 1.89 1.14
CA GLY A 53 5.21 2.12 0.75
C GLY A 53 5.37 3.35 -0.12
N LYS A 54 4.50 3.51 -1.12
CA LYS A 54 4.51 4.68 -2.00
C LYS A 54 4.31 5.99 -1.22
N ILE A 55 3.41 5.98 -0.25
CA ILE A 55 3.16 7.16 0.59
C ILE A 55 4.41 7.52 1.39
N TYR A 56 5.08 6.52 2.00
CA TYR A 56 6.31 6.80 2.75
C TYR A 56 7.44 7.29 1.84
N ASP A 57 7.53 6.81 0.59
CA ASP A 57 8.48 7.39 -0.38
C ASP A 57 8.17 8.86 -0.65
N ILE A 58 6.87 9.21 -0.83
CA ILE A 58 6.46 10.59 -1.01
C ILE A 58 6.84 11.45 0.20
N LEU A 59 6.66 10.91 1.40
CA LEU A 59 6.97 11.62 2.64
C LEU A 59 8.47 11.66 2.96
N GLY A 60 9.30 11.00 2.17
CA GLY A 60 10.74 11.02 2.34
C GLY A 60 11.29 9.97 3.30
N ASP A 61 10.48 9.02 3.75
CA ASP A 61 10.92 7.92 4.62
C ASP A 61 11.24 6.68 3.81
N ARG A 62 12.38 6.71 3.16
CA ARG A 62 12.82 5.63 2.25
C ARG A 62 12.98 4.29 2.97
N LYS A 63 13.48 4.30 4.20
CA LYS A 63 13.70 3.08 4.96
C LYS A 63 12.39 2.32 5.21
N THR A 64 11.35 3.04 5.65
CA THR A 64 10.04 2.47 5.87
C THR A 64 9.41 2.01 4.55
N ALA A 65 9.54 2.80 3.49
CA ALA A 65 9.02 2.45 2.17
C ALA A 65 9.61 1.12 1.68
N VAL A 66 10.93 0.96 1.74
CA VAL A 66 11.60 -0.27 1.30
C VAL A 66 11.13 -1.49 2.11
N LYS A 67 10.97 -1.32 3.43
CA LYS A 67 10.45 -2.40 4.27
C LYS A 67 9.07 -2.85 3.82
N LEU A 68 8.19 -1.91 3.50
CA LEU A 68 6.83 -2.21 3.05
C LEU A 68 6.81 -2.88 1.68
N TYR A 69 7.68 -2.45 0.76
CA TYR A 69 7.82 -3.10 -0.53
C TYR A 69 8.30 -4.55 -0.37
N ARG A 70 9.24 -4.81 0.54
CA ARG A 70 9.69 -6.16 0.83
C ARG A 70 8.58 -7.02 1.42
N ASP A 71 7.76 -6.45 2.32
CA ASP A 71 6.61 -7.15 2.88
C ASP A 71 5.61 -7.53 1.77
N CYS A 72 5.40 -6.62 0.81
CA CYS A 72 4.55 -6.88 -0.35
C CYS A 72 5.09 -8.06 -1.19
N ILE A 73 6.39 -8.06 -1.47
CA ILE A 73 7.03 -9.12 -2.26
C ILE A 73 6.93 -10.48 -1.56
N ARG A 74 7.03 -10.50 -0.23
CA ARG A 74 6.94 -11.74 0.56
C ARG A 74 5.61 -12.46 0.44
N LEU A 75 4.56 -11.77 0.01
CA LEU A 75 3.26 -12.42 -0.22
C LEU A 75 3.34 -13.41 -1.36
N ASP A 76 4.27 -13.21 -2.30
CA ASP A 76 4.56 -14.12 -3.41
C ASP A 76 3.30 -14.54 -4.17
N ASN A 77 2.41 -13.59 -4.42
CA ASN A 77 1.11 -13.84 -5.04
C ASN A 77 1.06 -13.46 -6.53
N PHE A 78 2.20 -13.13 -7.13
CA PHE A 78 2.33 -12.81 -8.56
C PHE A 78 1.40 -11.72 -9.05
N THR A 79 1.10 -10.74 -8.20
CA THR A 79 0.24 -9.61 -8.56
C THR A 79 1.08 -8.45 -9.12
N HIS A 80 0.39 -7.49 -9.75
CA HIS A 80 1.04 -6.24 -10.17
C HIS A 80 1.64 -5.48 -8.98
N ALA A 81 1.05 -5.63 -7.79
CA ALA A 81 1.60 -5.01 -6.59
C ALA A 81 3.01 -5.53 -6.31
N MET A 82 3.23 -6.84 -6.44
CA MET A 82 4.55 -7.44 -6.24
C MET A 82 5.56 -6.91 -7.26
N GLU A 83 5.18 -6.88 -8.55
CA GLU A 83 6.05 -6.36 -9.61
C GLU A 83 6.43 -4.90 -9.36
N ASN A 84 5.44 -4.08 -8.99
CA ASN A 84 5.68 -2.67 -8.71
C ASN A 84 6.55 -2.47 -7.48
N ALA A 85 6.35 -3.30 -6.44
CA ALA A 85 7.17 -3.25 -5.24
C ALA A 85 8.64 -3.54 -5.55
N GLU A 86 8.92 -4.54 -6.39
CA GLU A 86 10.28 -4.85 -6.83
C GLU A 86 10.93 -3.66 -7.52
N GLN A 87 10.18 -2.99 -8.40
CA GLN A 87 10.66 -1.80 -9.10
C GLN A 87 10.96 -0.66 -8.12
N TYR A 88 10.11 -0.43 -7.13
CA TYR A 88 10.26 0.70 -6.20
C TYR A 88 11.32 0.45 -5.13
N ILE A 89 11.77 -0.78 -4.93
CA ILE A 89 12.96 -1.04 -4.12
C ILE A 89 14.20 -0.50 -4.83
N VAL A 90 14.28 -0.67 -6.16
CA VAL A 90 15.42 -0.20 -6.95
C VAL A 90 15.36 1.32 -7.15
N THR A 91 14.19 1.83 -7.51
CA THR A 91 13.99 3.27 -7.78
C THR A 91 12.78 3.75 -6.98
N SER A 92 12.99 4.69 -6.07
CA SER A 92 11.91 5.18 -5.20
C SER A 92 10.73 5.72 -6.00
N PHE A 93 9.53 5.50 -5.47
CA PHE A 93 8.32 6.01 -6.07
C PHE A 93 8.28 7.54 -5.96
N VAL A 94 7.93 8.20 -7.05
CA VAL A 94 7.70 9.64 -7.10
C VAL A 94 6.31 9.85 -7.68
N ARG A 95 5.49 10.63 -6.98
CA ARG A 95 4.16 10.95 -7.48
C ARG A 95 4.29 11.97 -8.62
N GLU A 96 3.68 11.65 -9.76
CA GLU A 96 3.66 12.59 -10.88
C GLU A 96 2.83 13.81 -10.53
N ARG A 97 3.37 14.98 -10.90
CA ARG A 97 2.59 16.21 -10.84
C ARG A 97 1.80 16.33 -12.13
N VAL A 98 0.50 16.52 -11.95
CA VAL A 98 -0.36 16.90 -13.05
C VAL A 98 -0.51 18.41 -12.95
N ASP A 99 0.19 19.11 -13.79
CA ASP A 99 0.10 20.56 -13.86
C ASP A 99 -1.13 20.99 -14.67
#